data_a485a0d5b11ca5ca94ff739e714ef038
#
_entry.id   a485a0d5b11ca5ca94ff739e714ef038
#
_cell.length_a   1.000
_cell.length_b   1.000
_cell.length_c   1.000
_cell.angle_alpha   90.00
_cell.angle_beta   90.00
_cell.angle_gamma   90.00
#
_symmetry.space_group_name_H-M   'P 1'
#
loop_
_entity.id
_entity.type
_entity.pdbx_description
1 polymer ?
#
loop_
_entity_poly.entity_id
_entity_poly.type
_entity_poly.pdbx_seq_one_letter_code
_entity_poly.pdbx_strand_id
1 'polypeptide(L)'
;MKNKRSEFLTKEPLSQQVYDYVHLRIERGDYAPNERLPSVRSLAEQFGVHRLTVFKSYQQLVKDHFIYAKDRSGYYVCPRPAVKLTLPPDDKVNAIDSADILHLHQSRDQVQTLTSQPLHSAASQLTQEDSLPFLSLTLRTHVLSALHQQDVQYQFSKALIDPSLLPNTYMSEYVKQVFDMYPKLLGTYSTVQGDFQLREVMAEYFNARHHMSLSPEDILVTSGATQAIDLTARMLIKPGDVVLVERPTYSTAIDIFRQAGARIVTVEMRPDGYDMEQLEHTIVDSRPRLMYVNPTYHNPTGYVLPQEKRKLLVELAEQYQFIIAEDDTTYDMYFADEPPPPIYSYDTEGVVMYIRSKYVAPGLRIAFVLCKPWLMKEALTLKSLTDGGSPLLGQKIFQHYFTSSRMQTHMEKLRIALSLRKEKMEQMLTAADWQWISPEGGLDLWVQLPAHVDAIALLEKSLERSVAFVPGPFCDPLPQGSEAYIRLSYCYTSEKQIEEGMERLLIAYANLH
;
A
#
# COMPACT_ATOMS: atom_id res chain seq x y z
N MET A 1 -29.78 -26.53 -33.36
CA MET A 1 -30.37 -25.61 -32.36
C MET A 1 -30.34 -26.28 -31.01
N LYS A 2 -29.26 -26.07 -30.23
CA LYS A 2 -29.11 -26.61 -28.87
C LYS A 2 -29.63 -25.57 -27.87
N ASN A 3 -30.60 -26.00 -27.06
CA ASN A 3 -31.28 -25.24 -26.02
C ASN A 3 -30.30 -24.66 -24.99
N LYS A 4 -30.19 -23.33 -24.93
CA LYS A 4 -29.47 -22.58 -23.86
C LYS A 4 -30.34 -22.42 -22.59
N ARG A 5 -30.92 -23.53 -22.10
CA ARG A 5 -31.70 -23.54 -20.85
C ARG A 5 -30.82 -23.65 -19.57
N SER A 6 -29.49 -23.60 -19.67
CA SER A 6 -28.58 -23.91 -18.57
C SER A 6 -28.00 -22.69 -17.83
N GLU A 7 -28.45 -21.46 -18.11
CA GLU A 7 -27.90 -20.26 -17.43
C GLU A 7 -28.75 -19.74 -16.26
N PHE A 8 -29.91 -20.34 -15.97
CA PHE A 8 -30.79 -19.93 -14.86
C PHE A 8 -30.83 -21.02 -13.78
N LEU A 9 -29.85 -21.02 -12.88
CA LEU A 9 -29.70 -21.99 -11.76
C LEU A 9 -29.89 -21.37 -10.37
N THR A 10 -30.58 -20.22 -10.25
CA THR A 10 -30.88 -19.62 -8.95
C THR A 10 -32.37 -19.78 -8.60
N LYS A 11 -32.68 -19.87 -7.27
CA LYS A 11 -34.07 -19.93 -6.75
C LYS A 11 -34.85 -18.60 -6.92
N GLU A 12 -34.30 -17.63 -7.61
CA GLU A 12 -34.88 -16.30 -7.79
C GLU A 12 -35.91 -16.25 -8.91
N PRO A 13 -36.90 -15.34 -8.84
CA PRO A 13 -37.88 -15.15 -9.89
C PRO A 13 -37.21 -14.86 -11.24
N LEU A 14 -37.73 -15.46 -12.33
CA LEU A 14 -37.19 -15.26 -13.68
C LEU A 14 -37.08 -13.78 -14.10
N SER A 15 -37.94 -12.91 -13.58
CA SER A 15 -37.88 -11.47 -13.82
C SER A 15 -36.67 -10.82 -13.16
N GLN A 16 -36.24 -11.30 -11.98
CA GLN A 16 -35.04 -10.82 -11.33
C GLN A 16 -33.78 -11.27 -12.07
N GLN A 17 -33.74 -12.51 -12.52
CA GLN A 17 -32.62 -13.04 -13.29
C GLN A 17 -32.41 -12.29 -14.63
N VAL A 18 -33.49 -11.91 -15.31
CA VAL A 18 -33.43 -11.08 -16.52
C VAL A 18 -33.01 -9.65 -16.20
N TYR A 19 -33.48 -9.09 -15.07
CA TYR A 19 -33.06 -7.78 -14.58
C TYR A 19 -31.52 -7.76 -14.33
N ASP A 20 -31.01 -8.70 -13.54
CA ASP A 20 -29.61 -8.79 -13.17
C ASP A 20 -28.71 -9.00 -14.39
N TYR A 21 -29.14 -9.80 -15.35
CA TYR A 21 -28.41 -10.01 -16.59
C TYR A 21 -28.27 -8.71 -17.41
N VAL A 22 -29.31 -7.94 -17.57
CA VAL A 22 -29.28 -6.69 -18.36
C VAL A 22 -28.52 -5.62 -17.60
N HIS A 23 -28.75 -5.50 -16.28
CA HIS A 23 -28.06 -4.57 -15.40
C HIS A 23 -26.54 -4.78 -15.43
N LEU A 24 -26.09 -6.04 -15.24
CA LEU A 24 -24.66 -6.38 -15.26
C LEU A 24 -24.00 -6.04 -16.61
N ARG A 25 -24.69 -6.19 -17.72
CA ARG A 25 -24.17 -5.83 -19.04
C ARG A 25 -24.08 -4.31 -19.26
N ILE A 26 -25.02 -3.56 -18.70
CA ILE A 26 -24.93 -2.09 -18.68
C ILE A 26 -23.73 -1.63 -17.84
N GLU A 27 -23.53 -2.24 -16.67
CA GLU A 27 -22.40 -1.90 -15.79
C GLU A 27 -21.05 -2.25 -16.41
N ARG A 28 -20.95 -3.37 -17.12
CA ARG A 28 -19.74 -3.78 -17.84
C ARG A 28 -19.43 -2.95 -19.09
N GLY A 29 -20.38 -2.10 -19.51
CA GLY A 29 -20.22 -1.31 -20.72
C GLY A 29 -20.51 -2.09 -22.02
N ASP A 30 -21.11 -3.27 -21.93
CA ASP A 30 -21.54 -4.06 -23.11
C ASP A 30 -22.63 -3.32 -23.92
N TYR A 31 -23.31 -2.36 -23.29
CA TYR A 31 -24.23 -1.41 -23.90
C TYR A 31 -23.78 0.01 -23.60
N ALA A 32 -23.51 0.78 -24.65
CA ALA A 32 -23.06 2.17 -24.51
C ALA A 32 -24.21 3.10 -24.04
N PRO A 33 -23.90 4.25 -23.39
CA PRO A 33 -24.90 5.27 -23.09
C PRO A 33 -25.69 5.69 -24.34
N ASN A 34 -27.04 5.75 -24.24
CA ASN A 34 -27.96 6.00 -25.33
C ASN A 34 -28.04 4.86 -26.38
N GLU A 35 -27.40 3.72 -26.14
CA GLU A 35 -27.55 2.55 -27.01
C GLU A 35 -28.91 1.90 -26.80
N ARG A 36 -29.47 1.40 -27.92
CA ARG A 36 -30.74 0.71 -27.89
C ARG A 36 -30.61 -0.72 -27.41
N LEU A 37 -31.35 -1.07 -26.37
CA LEU A 37 -31.42 -2.44 -25.87
C LEU A 37 -32.23 -3.36 -26.79
N PRO A 38 -32.04 -4.70 -26.72
CA PRO A 38 -32.87 -5.68 -27.40
C PRO A 38 -34.33 -5.45 -27.07
N SER A 39 -35.20 -5.69 -28.04
CA SER A 39 -36.66 -5.57 -27.79
C SER A 39 -37.12 -6.62 -26.76
N VAL A 40 -38.17 -6.29 -26.01
CA VAL A 40 -38.81 -7.24 -25.06
C VAL A 40 -39.09 -8.59 -25.72
N ARG A 41 -39.50 -8.58 -27.01
CA ARG A 41 -39.74 -9.79 -27.77
C ARG A 41 -38.45 -10.57 -28.04
N SER A 42 -37.44 -9.91 -28.52
CA SER A 42 -36.14 -10.53 -28.84
C SER A 42 -35.48 -11.14 -27.60
N LEU A 43 -35.50 -10.40 -26.48
CA LEU A 43 -34.89 -10.89 -25.23
C LEU A 43 -35.70 -12.04 -24.63
N ALA A 44 -37.05 -12.03 -24.75
CA ALA A 44 -37.90 -13.12 -24.33
C ALA A 44 -37.66 -14.42 -25.15
N GLU A 45 -37.48 -14.28 -26.45
CA GLU A 45 -37.12 -15.39 -27.35
C GLU A 45 -35.71 -15.94 -27.03
N GLN A 46 -34.74 -15.05 -26.74
CA GLN A 46 -33.37 -15.42 -26.38
C GLN A 46 -33.29 -16.25 -25.08
N PHE A 47 -34.07 -15.87 -24.06
CA PHE A 47 -34.08 -16.54 -22.76
C PHE A 47 -35.13 -17.63 -22.61
N GLY A 48 -36.03 -17.79 -23.58
CA GLY A 48 -37.10 -18.77 -23.51
C GLY A 48 -38.13 -18.46 -22.41
N VAL A 49 -38.31 -17.16 -22.07
CA VAL A 49 -39.24 -16.69 -21.05
C VAL A 49 -40.43 -15.96 -21.66
N HIS A 50 -41.48 -15.79 -20.86
CA HIS A 50 -42.65 -15.05 -21.34
C HIS A 50 -42.33 -13.54 -21.47
N ARG A 51 -42.86 -12.86 -22.50
CA ARG A 51 -42.64 -11.42 -22.76
C ARG A 51 -42.96 -10.54 -21.56
N LEU A 52 -43.94 -10.90 -20.76
CA LEU A 52 -44.32 -10.17 -19.56
C LEU A 52 -43.19 -10.19 -18.49
N THR A 53 -42.40 -11.26 -18.43
CA THR A 53 -41.26 -11.40 -17.55
C THR A 53 -40.17 -10.36 -17.89
N VAL A 54 -39.80 -10.28 -19.18
CA VAL A 54 -38.82 -9.28 -19.66
C VAL A 54 -39.36 -7.86 -19.51
N PHE A 55 -40.64 -7.66 -19.77
CA PHE A 55 -41.29 -6.35 -19.60
C PHE A 55 -41.21 -5.86 -18.15
N LYS A 56 -41.50 -6.73 -17.16
CA LYS A 56 -41.35 -6.40 -15.72
C LYS A 56 -39.91 -6.04 -15.37
N SER A 57 -38.92 -6.77 -15.87
CA SER A 57 -37.52 -6.48 -15.68
C SER A 57 -37.12 -5.12 -16.26
N TYR A 58 -37.59 -4.80 -17.46
CA TYR A 58 -37.35 -3.52 -18.10
C TYR A 58 -38.04 -2.37 -17.38
N GLN A 59 -39.25 -2.57 -16.88
CA GLN A 59 -39.94 -1.56 -16.05
C GLN A 59 -39.17 -1.28 -14.76
N GLN A 60 -38.58 -2.32 -14.14
CA GLN A 60 -37.76 -2.14 -12.95
C GLN A 60 -36.46 -1.39 -13.30
N LEU A 61 -35.77 -1.73 -14.38
CA LEU A 61 -34.59 -1.01 -14.86
C LEU A 61 -34.88 0.46 -15.19
N VAL A 62 -36.09 0.78 -15.69
CA VAL A 62 -36.52 2.17 -15.90
C VAL A 62 -36.70 2.89 -14.56
N LYS A 63 -37.35 2.23 -13.59
CA LYS A 63 -37.59 2.76 -12.25
C LYS A 63 -36.26 3.03 -11.52
N ASP A 64 -35.29 2.16 -11.74
CA ASP A 64 -33.94 2.26 -11.14
C ASP A 64 -32.98 3.16 -11.96
N HIS A 65 -33.52 3.85 -12.99
CA HIS A 65 -32.82 4.81 -13.85
C HIS A 65 -31.60 4.25 -14.63
N PHE A 66 -31.56 2.95 -14.88
CA PHE A 66 -30.53 2.35 -15.74
C PHE A 66 -30.87 2.47 -17.22
N ILE A 67 -32.16 2.48 -17.55
CA ILE A 67 -32.64 2.61 -18.92
C ILE A 67 -33.83 3.58 -18.98
N TYR A 68 -34.12 4.10 -20.17
CA TYR A 68 -35.31 4.90 -20.43
C TYR A 68 -36.08 4.40 -21.65
N ALA A 69 -37.38 4.58 -21.62
CA ALA A 69 -38.26 4.26 -22.76
C ALA A 69 -38.36 5.48 -23.69
N LYS A 70 -38.20 5.26 -25.01
CA LYS A 70 -38.49 6.26 -26.03
C LYS A 70 -39.70 5.83 -26.82
N ASP A 71 -40.69 6.71 -26.86
CA ASP A 71 -42.01 6.40 -27.43
C ASP A 71 -41.91 5.79 -28.84
N ARG A 72 -42.58 4.66 -29.06
CA ARG A 72 -42.57 3.87 -30.29
C ARG A 72 -41.19 3.39 -30.78
N SER A 73 -40.11 3.61 -30.04
CA SER A 73 -38.73 3.30 -30.44
C SER A 73 -38.07 2.20 -29.62
N GLY A 74 -38.46 1.99 -28.34
CA GLY A 74 -37.92 0.96 -27.47
C GLY A 74 -37.24 1.48 -26.23
N TYR A 75 -36.35 0.66 -25.63
CA TYR A 75 -35.61 0.97 -24.43
C TYR A 75 -34.16 1.30 -24.76
N TYR A 76 -33.58 2.25 -24.05
CA TYR A 76 -32.25 2.78 -24.26
C TYR A 76 -31.51 2.91 -22.92
N VAL A 77 -30.20 2.72 -22.91
CA VAL A 77 -29.38 2.90 -21.72
C VAL A 77 -29.32 4.39 -21.35
N CYS A 78 -29.59 4.70 -20.10
CA CYS A 78 -29.48 6.07 -19.61
C CYS A 78 -28.02 6.58 -19.79
N PRO A 79 -27.81 7.81 -20.27
CA PRO A 79 -26.50 8.43 -20.15
C PRO A 79 -26.16 8.48 -18.66
N ARG A 80 -24.98 7.98 -18.25
CA ARG A 80 -24.58 8.03 -16.84
C ARG A 80 -24.76 9.47 -16.36
N PRO A 81 -25.61 9.78 -15.37
CA PRO A 81 -25.60 11.09 -14.78
C PRO A 81 -24.23 11.27 -14.15
N ALA A 82 -23.58 12.40 -14.41
CA ALA A 82 -22.60 12.91 -13.47
C ALA A 82 -23.26 12.84 -12.09
N VAL A 83 -22.66 12.12 -11.15
CA VAL A 83 -23.22 11.89 -9.80
C VAL A 83 -23.47 13.26 -9.18
N LYS A 84 -24.68 13.78 -9.31
CA LYS A 84 -25.18 14.84 -8.43
C LYS A 84 -25.55 14.12 -7.14
N LEU A 85 -24.72 14.25 -6.13
CA LEU A 85 -25.10 14.00 -4.74
C LEU A 85 -26.30 14.90 -4.44
N THR A 86 -27.51 14.37 -4.52
CA THR A 86 -28.71 15.00 -3.97
C THR A 86 -28.66 14.79 -2.48
N LEU A 87 -28.25 15.82 -1.74
CA LEU A 87 -28.52 15.95 -0.32
C LEU A 87 -30.03 16.06 -0.12
N PRO A 88 -30.59 15.50 0.98
CA PRO A 88 -32.01 15.63 1.29
C PRO A 88 -32.37 17.10 1.52
N PRO A 89 -33.64 17.50 1.27
CA PRO A 89 -34.06 18.89 1.41
C PRO A 89 -34.09 19.33 2.89
N ASP A 90 -33.43 20.43 3.12
CA ASP A 90 -33.56 21.44 4.17
C ASP A 90 -33.86 21.05 5.62
N ASP A 91 -32.81 21.18 6.45
CA ASP A 91 -32.89 22.04 7.60
C ASP A 91 -31.58 22.85 7.72
N LYS A 92 -31.73 24.15 7.62
CA LYS A 92 -30.81 25.26 7.82
C LYS A 92 -29.34 24.91 8.17
N VAL A 93 -28.53 24.65 7.16
CA VAL A 93 -27.07 24.81 7.23
C VAL A 93 -26.73 26.04 6.40
N ASN A 94 -26.05 27.01 7.00
CA ASN A 94 -25.61 28.24 6.37
C ASN A 94 -24.92 27.93 5.02
N ALA A 95 -25.28 28.67 4.01
CA ALA A 95 -24.70 28.60 2.68
C ALA A 95 -23.17 28.62 2.77
N ILE A 96 -22.53 27.53 2.34
CA ILE A 96 -21.10 27.53 2.06
C ILE A 96 -20.92 28.47 0.89
N ASP A 97 -20.17 29.53 1.12
CA ASP A 97 -19.96 30.59 0.12
C ASP A 97 -19.28 30.01 -1.12
N SER A 98 -19.68 30.45 -2.29
CA SER A 98 -19.09 30.05 -3.58
C SER A 98 -17.57 30.31 -3.64
N ALA A 99 -17.03 31.12 -2.72
CA ALA A 99 -15.60 31.32 -2.51
C ALA A 99 -14.88 30.04 -2.01
N ASP A 100 -15.54 29.22 -1.15
CA ASP A 100 -14.94 27.97 -0.63
C ASP A 100 -14.81 26.88 -1.71
N ILE A 101 -15.72 26.87 -2.68
CA ILE A 101 -15.64 25.95 -3.85
C ILE A 101 -14.51 26.39 -4.79
N LEU A 102 -14.26 27.70 -4.92
CA LEU A 102 -13.14 28.22 -5.70
C LEU A 102 -11.79 27.84 -5.07
N HIS A 103 -11.69 27.81 -3.73
CA HIS A 103 -10.50 27.37 -3.01
C HIS A 103 -10.21 25.87 -3.20
N LEU A 104 -11.23 25.02 -3.30
CA LEU A 104 -11.07 23.60 -3.63
C LEU A 104 -10.63 23.37 -5.08
N HIS A 105 -11.10 24.21 -6.02
CA HIS A 105 -10.60 24.21 -7.40
C HIS A 105 -9.18 24.77 -7.51
N GLN A 106 -8.84 25.82 -6.78
CA GLN A 106 -7.48 26.37 -6.74
C GLN A 106 -6.49 25.35 -6.13
N SER A 107 -6.90 24.56 -5.12
CA SER A 107 -6.09 23.46 -4.58
C SER A 107 -5.86 22.35 -5.62
N ARG A 108 -6.85 22.10 -6.49
CA ARG A 108 -6.71 21.12 -7.58
C ARG A 108 -5.77 21.61 -8.68
N ASP A 109 -5.82 22.90 -9.01
CA ASP A 109 -4.91 23.54 -9.96
C ASP A 109 -3.49 23.64 -9.38
N GLN A 110 -3.33 23.83 -8.07
CA GLN A 110 -2.02 23.78 -7.41
C GLN A 110 -1.42 22.35 -7.40
N VAL A 111 -2.23 21.33 -7.25
CA VAL A 111 -1.78 19.92 -7.38
C VAL A 111 -1.37 19.61 -8.83
N GLN A 112 -2.11 20.11 -9.82
CA GLN A 112 -1.71 19.99 -11.24
C GLN A 112 -0.48 20.82 -11.55
N THR A 113 -0.29 21.97 -10.91
CA THR A 113 0.89 22.83 -11.10
C THR A 113 2.14 22.18 -10.47
N LEU A 114 2.01 21.47 -9.35
CA LEU A 114 3.12 20.69 -8.75
C LEU A 114 3.52 19.48 -9.61
N THR A 115 2.56 18.85 -10.28
CA THR A 115 2.85 17.75 -11.23
C THR A 115 3.42 18.23 -12.56
N SER A 116 3.29 19.52 -12.89
CA SER A 116 3.85 20.15 -14.09
C SER A 116 5.16 20.93 -13.82
N GLN A 117 5.59 21.05 -12.55
CA GLN A 117 6.89 21.63 -12.25
C GLN A 117 8.01 20.59 -12.52
N PRO A 118 9.17 21.03 -13.03
CA PRO A 118 10.33 20.17 -13.17
C PRO A 118 10.67 19.53 -11.83
N LEU A 119 10.90 18.21 -11.79
CA LEU A 119 11.26 17.45 -10.58
C LEU A 119 12.49 18.02 -9.87
N HIS A 120 13.39 18.66 -10.61
CA HIS A 120 14.53 19.41 -10.07
C HIS A 120 14.10 20.54 -9.12
N SER A 121 13.05 21.27 -9.46
CA SER A 121 12.46 22.31 -8.61
C SER A 121 11.84 21.71 -7.33
N ALA A 122 11.17 20.58 -7.45
CA ALA A 122 10.60 19.86 -6.29
C ALA A 122 11.69 19.27 -5.39
N ALA A 123 12.77 18.73 -5.96
CA ALA A 123 13.89 18.20 -5.20
C ALA A 123 14.73 19.29 -4.52
N SER A 124 14.96 20.42 -5.18
CA SER A 124 15.64 21.57 -4.57
C SER A 124 14.83 22.17 -3.41
N GLN A 125 13.51 22.07 -3.44
CA GLN A 125 12.65 22.44 -2.32
C GLN A 125 12.75 21.46 -1.14
N LEU A 126 13.05 20.17 -1.38
CA LEU A 126 13.32 19.20 -0.32
C LEU A 126 14.63 19.47 0.45
N THR A 127 15.55 20.21 -0.17
CA THR A 127 16.88 20.51 0.39
C THR A 127 16.96 21.86 1.09
N GLN A 128 15.96 22.73 0.97
CA GLN A 128 15.89 24.00 1.68
C GLN A 128 15.30 23.78 3.07
N GLU A 129 16.07 24.09 4.12
CA GLU A 129 15.55 24.30 5.47
C GLU A 129 14.72 25.59 5.47
N ASP A 130 13.45 25.49 5.14
CA ASP A 130 12.64 26.66 4.95
C ASP A 130 12.00 27.19 6.22
N SER A 131 11.84 28.50 6.22
CA SER A 131 11.19 29.34 7.22
C SER A 131 9.71 28.98 7.51
N LEU A 132 9.15 27.99 6.84
CA LEU A 132 7.79 27.44 7.06
C LEU A 132 7.86 25.91 7.19
N PRO A 133 8.21 25.38 8.39
CA PRO A 133 8.41 23.94 8.61
C PRO A 133 7.22 23.08 8.24
N PHE A 134 6.05 23.64 8.25
CA PHE A 134 4.79 22.92 8.04
C PHE A 134 4.42 22.73 6.54
N LEU A 135 4.98 23.51 5.63
CA LEU A 135 4.82 23.33 4.19
C LEU A 135 5.86 22.36 3.60
N SER A 136 7.07 22.29 4.18
CA SER A 136 8.11 21.37 3.73
C SER A 136 7.81 19.90 4.10
N LEU A 137 7.00 19.67 5.14
CA LEU A 137 6.64 18.34 5.63
C LEU A 137 5.83 17.50 4.64
N THR A 138 5.04 18.12 3.79
CA THR A 138 4.17 17.41 2.84
C THR A 138 4.84 17.10 1.51
N LEU A 139 6.00 17.68 1.24
CA LEU A 139 6.54 17.71 -0.12
C LEU A 139 7.04 16.35 -0.59
N ARG A 140 7.79 15.61 0.26
CA ARG A 140 8.39 14.30 -0.09
C ARG A 140 7.32 13.25 -0.38
N THR A 141 6.43 13.02 0.57
CA THR A 141 5.31 12.08 0.42
C THR A 141 4.38 12.50 -0.71
N HIS A 142 4.19 13.81 -0.93
CA HIS A 142 3.33 14.32 -1.99
C HIS A 142 3.93 14.10 -3.38
N VAL A 143 5.22 14.36 -3.56
CA VAL A 143 5.94 14.11 -4.82
C VAL A 143 5.97 12.61 -5.13
N LEU A 144 6.23 11.74 -4.14
CA LEU A 144 6.18 10.28 -4.33
C LEU A 144 4.77 9.80 -4.67
N SER A 145 3.74 10.35 -4.02
CA SER A 145 2.35 10.03 -4.35
C SER A 145 2.01 10.45 -5.78
N ALA A 146 2.41 11.63 -6.19
CA ALA A 146 2.23 12.11 -7.57
C ALA A 146 2.99 11.22 -8.57
N LEU A 147 4.23 10.83 -8.27
CA LEU A 147 5.03 9.91 -9.09
C LEU A 147 4.35 8.54 -9.23
N HIS A 148 3.77 8.02 -8.14
CA HIS A 148 3.04 6.75 -8.16
C HIS A 148 1.71 6.83 -8.94
N GLN A 149 1.11 8.02 -9.06
CA GLN A 149 -0.13 8.26 -9.81
C GLN A 149 0.10 8.61 -11.28
N GLN A 150 1.35 8.83 -11.69
CA GLN A 150 1.68 9.10 -13.09
C GLN A 150 1.22 7.94 -13.98
N ASP A 151 0.57 8.27 -15.08
CA ASP A 151 0.18 7.29 -16.10
C ASP A 151 1.40 6.96 -16.97
N VAL A 152 2.29 6.12 -16.42
CA VAL A 152 3.47 5.61 -17.10
C VAL A 152 3.32 4.12 -17.36
N GLN A 153 3.85 3.68 -18.49
CA GLN A 153 3.76 2.28 -18.92
C GLN A 153 4.62 1.34 -18.06
N TYR A 154 5.77 1.83 -17.55
CA TYR A 154 6.75 1.03 -16.79
C TYR A 154 6.97 1.66 -15.42
N GLN A 155 6.31 1.08 -14.42
CA GLN A 155 6.20 1.66 -13.09
C GLN A 155 7.15 0.97 -12.09
N PHE A 156 8.43 1.34 -12.10
CA PHE A 156 9.45 0.83 -11.17
C PHE A 156 9.52 1.63 -9.84
N SER A 157 8.65 2.63 -9.65
CA SER A 157 8.61 3.38 -8.40
C SER A 157 7.75 2.73 -7.31
N LYS A 158 6.81 1.84 -7.67
CA LYS A 158 5.83 1.24 -6.77
C LYS A 158 6.33 -0.04 -6.12
N ALA A 159 6.62 -0.01 -4.83
CA ALA A 159 6.86 -1.20 -4.02
C ALA A 159 5.53 -1.89 -3.64
N LEU A 160 4.73 -2.28 -4.62
CA LEU A 160 3.46 -2.98 -4.49
C LEU A 160 3.47 -4.24 -5.35
N ILE A 161 2.81 -5.29 -4.88
CA ILE A 161 2.69 -6.52 -5.66
C ILE A 161 1.78 -6.30 -6.87
N ASP A 162 2.23 -6.76 -8.03
CA ASP A 162 1.44 -6.80 -9.26
C ASP A 162 0.06 -7.40 -9.00
N PRO A 163 -1.03 -6.71 -9.37
CA PRO A 163 -2.38 -7.23 -9.18
C PRO A 163 -2.63 -8.62 -9.78
N SER A 164 -1.88 -9.00 -10.82
CA SER A 164 -1.98 -10.34 -11.44
C SER A 164 -1.41 -11.46 -10.55
N LEU A 165 -0.50 -11.13 -9.64
CA LEU A 165 0.08 -12.05 -8.66
C LEU A 165 -0.72 -12.12 -7.35
N LEU A 166 -1.75 -11.29 -7.17
CA LEU A 166 -2.59 -11.29 -5.97
C LEU A 166 -3.64 -12.41 -6.01
N PRO A 167 -4.12 -12.90 -4.86
CA PRO A 167 -5.07 -14.01 -4.78
C PRO A 167 -6.51 -13.63 -5.14
N ASN A 168 -6.72 -12.65 -6.01
CA ASN A 168 -8.03 -12.06 -6.33
C ASN A 168 -9.08 -13.09 -6.76
N THR A 169 -8.66 -14.13 -7.50
CA THR A 169 -9.55 -15.21 -7.96
C THR A 169 -10.21 -16.00 -6.83
N TYR A 170 -9.57 -16.05 -5.66
CA TYR A 170 -10.06 -16.80 -4.49
C TYR A 170 -10.75 -15.91 -3.47
N MET A 171 -10.49 -14.61 -3.49
CA MET A 171 -11.00 -13.68 -2.47
C MET A 171 -12.53 -13.63 -2.43
N SER A 172 -13.20 -13.76 -3.57
CA SER A 172 -14.67 -13.79 -3.62
C SER A 172 -15.29 -14.94 -2.81
N GLU A 173 -14.62 -16.10 -2.74
CA GLU A 173 -15.06 -17.23 -1.92
C GLU A 173 -15.00 -16.90 -0.43
N TYR A 174 -13.88 -16.28 0.02
CA TYR A 174 -13.72 -15.87 1.42
C TYR A 174 -14.68 -14.75 1.82
N VAL A 175 -14.92 -13.78 0.93
CA VAL A 175 -15.93 -12.74 1.14
C VAL A 175 -17.30 -13.38 1.36
N LYS A 176 -17.70 -14.32 0.50
CA LYS A 176 -18.97 -15.04 0.64
C LYS A 176 -19.05 -15.81 1.94
N GLN A 177 -18.01 -16.59 2.29
CA GLN A 177 -17.96 -17.34 3.54
C GLN A 177 -18.11 -16.43 4.77
N VAL A 178 -17.46 -15.28 4.76
CA VAL A 178 -17.55 -14.31 5.85
C VAL A 178 -18.97 -13.79 6.02
N PHE A 179 -19.69 -13.46 4.93
CA PHE A 179 -21.09 -13.02 5.02
C PHE A 179 -22.04 -14.14 5.44
N ASP A 180 -21.79 -15.37 4.98
CA ASP A 180 -22.60 -16.54 5.38
C ASP A 180 -22.44 -16.84 6.88
N MET A 181 -21.21 -16.71 7.44
CA MET A 181 -20.93 -16.96 8.86
C MET A 181 -21.29 -15.80 9.78
N TYR A 182 -21.19 -14.59 9.29
CA TYR A 182 -21.39 -13.36 10.08
C TYR A 182 -22.43 -12.43 9.46
N PRO A 183 -23.73 -12.80 9.43
CA PRO A 183 -24.78 -12.07 8.70
C PRO A 183 -25.01 -10.64 9.23
N LYS A 184 -24.53 -10.30 10.44
CA LYS A 184 -24.65 -8.96 11.05
C LYS A 184 -23.35 -8.15 10.96
N LEU A 185 -22.37 -8.62 10.20
CA LEU A 185 -21.00 -8.07 10.17
C LEU A 185 -20.96 -6.57 9.86
N LEU A 186 -21.73 -6.11 8.87
CA LEU A 186 -21.77 -4.70 8.45
C LEU A 186 -22.34 -3.76 9.52
N GLY A 187 -23.11 -4.28 10.48
CA GLY A 187 -23.63 -3.54 11.63
C GLY A 187 -22.79 -3.73 12.90
N THR A 188 -21.58 -4.31 12.80
CA THR A 188 -20.74 -4.65 13.96
C THR A 188 -19.39 -3.95 13.84
N TYR A 189 -19.01 -3.20 14.87
CA TYR A 189 -17.66 -2.64 14.98
C TYR A 189 -16.69 -3.69 15.48
N SER A 190 -15.43 -3.63 14.99
CA SER A 190 -14.31 -4.31 15.64
C SER A 190 -14.02 -3.68 17.01
N THR A 191 -13.38 -4.41 17.90
CA THR A 191 -12.74 -3.76 19.05
C THR A 191 -11.61 -2.86 18.57
N VAL A 192 -11.23 -1.86 19.36
CA VAL A 192 -10.12 -0.96 19.06
C VAL A 192 -8.83 -1.73 18.77
N GLN A 193 -8.60 -2.81 19.54
CA GLN A 193 -7.43 -3.69 19.39
C GLN A 193 -7.47 -4.55 18.13
N GLY A 194 -8.64 -4.74 17.55
CA GLY A 194 -8.88 -5.62 16.42
C GLY A 194 -9.62 -6.90 16.80
N ASP A 195 -10.02 -7.67 15.81
CA ASP A 195 -10.78 -8.90 15.98
C ASP A 195 -10.00 -9.93 16.83
N PHE A 196 -10.63 -10.47 17.84
CA PHE A 196 -9.99 -11.39 18.79
C PHE A 196 -9.48 -12.66 18.10
N GLN A 197 -10.32 -13.27 17.25
CA GLN A 197 -9.94 -14.52 16.56
C GLN A 197 -8.77 -14.30 15.58
N LEU A 198 -8.73 -13.14 14.92
CA LEU A 198 -7.57 -12.79 14.08
C LEU A 198 -6.30 -12.66 14.93
N ARG A 199 -6.38 -11.97 16.08
CA ARG A 199 -5.24 -11.80 16.97
C ARG A 199 -4.76 -13.15 17.56
N GLU A 200 -5.69 -14.05 17.90
CA GLU A 200 -5.40 -15.42 18.34
C GLU A 200 -4.61 -16.18 17.26
N VAL A 201 -5.11 -16.23 16.04
CA VAL A 201 -4.41 -16.86 14.89
C VAL A 201 -3.03 -16.26 14.66
N MET A 202 -2.89 -14.94 14.79
CA MET A 202 -1.59 -14.30 14.61
C MET A 202 -0.62 -14.57 15.76
N ALA A 203 -1.11 -14.64 17.00
CA ALA A 203 -0.28 -15.05 18.15
C ALA A 203 0.27 -16.48 17.95
N GLU A 204 -0.59 -17.42 17.58
CA GLU A 204 -0.17 -18.80 17.26
C GLU A 204 0.87 -18.82 16.13
N TYR A 205 0.65 -18.06 15.06
CA TYR A 205 1.59 -17.97 13.94
C TYR A 205 2.97 -17.45 14.35
N PHE A 206 3.04 -16.33 15.09
CA PHE A 206 4.30 -15.75 15.53
C PHE A 206 5.02 -16.64 16.55
N ASN A 207 4.27 -17.25 17.46
CA ASN A 207 4.83 -18.18 18.45
C ASN A 207 5.46 -19.40 17.77
N ALA A 208 4.76 -20.01 16.82
CA ALA A 208 5.27 -21.17 16.08
C ALA A 208 6.48 -20.84 15.21
N ARG A 209 6.49 -19.65 14.58
CA ARG A 209 7.53 -19.30 13.59
C ARG A 209 8.77 -18.68 14.21
N HIS A 210 8.63 -17.88 15.24
CA HIS A 210 9.72 -17.10 15.83
C HIS A 210 10.00 -17.45 17.29
N HIS A 211 9.41 -18.55 17.80
CA HIS A 211 9.56 -19.00 19.18
C HIS A 211 9.21 -17.91 20.22
N MET A 212 8.25 -17.05 19.87
CA MET A 212 7.72 -16.02 20.77
C MET A 212 6.75 -16.63 21.78
N SER A 213 6.37 -15.87 22.81
CA SER A 213 5.37 -16.26 23.82
C SER A 213 4.28 -15.19 23.89
N LEU A 214 3.62 -14.98 22.76
CA LEU A 214 2.57 -13.97 22.61
C LEU A 214 1.20 -14.51 22.99
N SER A 215 0.40 -13.66 23.60
CA SER A 215 -1.05 -13.81 23.74
C SER A 215 -1.78 -12.89 22.73
N PRO A 216 -3.07 -13.08 22.48
CA PRO A 216 -3.84 -12.15 21.65
C PRO A 216 -3.83 -10.70 22.17
N GLU A 217 -3.61 -10.50 23.48
CA GLU A 217 -3.54 -9.19 24.13
C GLU A 217 -2.27 -8.39 23.76
N ASP A 218 -1.23 -9.08 23.30
CA ASP A 218 0.04 -8.45 22.88
C ASP A 218 0.00 -7.93 21.43
N ILE A 219 -1.12 -8.12 20.71
CA ILE A 219 -1.27 -7.81 19.30
C ILE A 219 -2.34 -6.74 19.09
N LEU A 220 -1.98 -5.67 18.37
CA LEU A 220 -2.86 -4.63 17.88
C LEU A 220 -2.99 -4.71 16.36
N VAL A 221 -4.22 -4.72 15.85
CA VAL A 221 -4.48 -4.65 14.40
C VAL A 221 -4.59 -3.21 13.96
N THR A 222 -3.85 -2.82 12.92
CA THR A 222 -3.86 -1.48 12.34
C THR A 222 -4.23 -1.51 10.85
N SER A 223 -4.62 -0.35 10.32
CA SER A 223 -4.96 -0.17 8.89
C SER A 223 -3.68 -0.02 8.02
N GLY A 224 -2.75 -0.96 8.18
CA GLY A 224 -1.46 -1.02 7.50
C GLY A 224 -0.31 -0.43 8.32
N ALA A 225 0.93 -0.69 7.89
CA ALA A 225 2.15 -0.28 8.59
C ALA A 225 2.25 1.24 8.77
N THR A 226 1.79 2.04 7.81
CA THR A 226 1.80 3.50 7.92
C THR A 226 1.04 4.01 9.15
N GLN A 227 -0.15 3.43 9.44
CA GLN A 227 -0.88 3.76 10.66
C GLN A 227 -0.12 3.32 11.91
N ALA A 228 0.54 2.17 11.87
CA ALA A 228 1.35 1.69 12.98
C ALA A 228 2.52 2.63 13.29
N ILE A 229 3.22 3.10 12.26
CA ILE A 229 4.31 4.08 12.39
C ILE A 229 3.78 5.43 12.95
N ASP A 230 2.64 5.91 12.42
CA ASP A 230 2.01 7.15 12.89
C ASP A 230 1.59 7.06 14.37
N LEU A 231 0.94 5.96 14.77
CA LEU A 231 0.59 5.71 16.17
C LEU A 231 1.83 5.67 17.06
N THR A 232 2.91 5.01 16.62
CA THR A 232 4.20 4.95 17.33
C THR A 232 4.78 6.35 17.51
N ALA A 233 4.80 7.15 16.45
CA ALA A 233 5.31 8.52 16.50
C ALA A 233 4.48 9.38 17.50
N ARG A 234 3.17 9.37 17.36
CA ARG A 234 2.26 10.15 18.22
C ARG A 234 2.28 9.73 19.69
N MET A 235 2.56 8.45 19.94
CA MET A 235 2.65 7.91 21.31
C MET A 235 3.97 8.28 21.99
N LEU A 236 5.08 8.21 21.27
CA LEU A 236 6.42 8.28 21.87
C LEU A 236 7.10 9.63 21.69
N ILE A 237 6.77 10.41 20.67
CA ILE A 237 7.51 11.59 20.26
C ILE A 237 6.81 12.87 20.71
N LYS A 238 7.57 13.76 21.31
CA LYS A 238 7.21 15.16 21.56
C LYS A 238 8.07 16.06 20.67
N PRO A 239 7.58 17.27 20.34
CA PRO A 239 8.39 18.23 19.58
C PRO A 239 9.77 18.44 20.20
N GLY A 240 10.83 18.25 19.40
CA GLY A 240 12.23 18.37 19.83
C GLY A 240 12.87 17.05 20.27
N ASP A 241 12.11 15.97 20.50
CA ASP A 241 12.68 14.65 20.80
C ASP A 241 13.49 14.13 19.60
N VAL A 242 14.53 13.35 19.90
CA VAL A 242 15.37 12.76 18.87
C VAL A 242 14.80 11.42 18.41
N VAL A 243 14.67 11.27 17.12
CA VAL A 243 14.43 9.98 16.46
C VAL A 243 15.65 9.62 15.63
N LEU A 244 16.25 8.48 15.97
CA LEU A 244 17.34 7.89 15.19
C LEU A 244 16.74 7.06 14.06
N VAL A 245 17.18 7.26 12.83
CA VAL A 245 16.72 6.54 11.65
C VAL A 245 17.90 6.04 10.81
N GLU A 246 17.66 5.01 10.06
CA GLU A 246 18.62 4.50 9.07
C GLU A 246 18.83 5.52 7.93
N ARG A 247 19.98 5.46 7.29
CA ARG A 247 20.31 6.26 6.12
C ARG A 247 20.89 5.38 5.01
N PRO A 248 20.24 5.26 3.84
CA PRO A 248 18.88 5.75 3.54
C PRO A 248 17.80 5.02 4.35
N THR A 249 16.52 5.41 4.22
CA THR A 249 15.40 4.72 4.86
C THR A 249 14.06 4.98 4.15
N TYR A 250 12.99 4.39 4.68
CA TYR A 250 11.64 4.55 4.16
C TYR A 250 11.14 6.00 4.30
N SER A 251 10.91 6.65 3.15
CA SER A 251 10.59 8.09 3.07
C SER A 251 9.37 8.51 3.89
N THR A 252 8.30 7.70 3.89
CA THR A 252 7.07 8.02 4.64
C THR A 252 7.31 8.04 6.15
N ALA A 253 8.20 7.18 6.67
CA ALA A 253 8.54 7.17 8.10
C ALA A 253 9.25 8.48 8.49
N ILE A 254 10.17 8.97 7.64
CA ILE A 254 10.86 10.26 7.86
C ILE A 254 9.83 11.39 8.01
N ASP A 255 8.85 11.45 7.10
CA ASP A 255 7.84 12.51 7.10
C ASP A 255 6.92 12.41 8.32
N ILE A 256 6.52 11.19 8.73
CA ILE A 256 5.72 10.97 9.94
C ILE A 256 6.45 11.47 11.19
N PHE A 257 7.72 11.12 11.36
CA PHE A 257 8.48 11.56 12.54
C PHE A 257 8.73 13.07 12.54
N ARG A 258 9.02 13.66 11.38
CA ARG A 258 9.13 15.12 11.25
C ARG A 258 7.81 15.82 11.58
N GLN A 259 6.68 15.28 11.12
CA GLN A 259 5.35 15.81 11.43
C GLN A 259 5.05 15.76 12.94
N ALA A 260 5.55 14.74 13.64
CA ALA A 260 5.48 14.67 15.09
C ALA A 260 6.41 15.68 15.81
N GLY A 261 7.21 16.44 15.06
CA GLY A 261 8.17 17.42 15.59
C GLY A 261 9.50 16.83 16.00
N ALA A 262 9.85 15.63 15.53
CA ALA A 262 11.10 14.98 15.85
C ALA A 262 12.31 15.69 15.21
N ARG A 263 13.42 15.72 15.93
CA ARG A 263 14.75 15.99 15.39
C ARG A 263 15.33 14.67 14.88
N ILE A 264 15.52 14.55 13.57
CA ILE A 264 16.05 13.34 12.95
C ILE A 264 17.59 13.31 13.09
N VAL A 265 18.09 12.18 13.57
CA VAL A 265 19.52 11.80 13.59
C VAL A 265 19.65 10.51 12.81
N THR A 266 20.76 10.31 12.11
CA THR A 266 20.90 9.17 11.19
C THR A 266 22.04 8.24 11.58
N VAL A 267 21.88 6.96 11.25
CA VAL A 267 22.93 5.95 11.23
C VAL A 267 23.02 5.34 9.84
N GLU A 268 24.22 5.14 9.34
CA GLU A 268 24.43 4.57 8.01
C GLU A 268 24.04 3.08 7.99
N MET A 269 23.16 2.70 7.05
CA MET A 269 22.80 1.30 6.78
C MET A 269 23.72 0.74 5.70
N ARG A 270 24.60 -0.18 6.09
CA ARG A 270 25.58 -0.85 5.21
C ARG A 270 25.11 -2.27 4.87
N PRO A 271 25.70 -2.91 3.85
CA PRO A 271 25.36 -4.29 3.47
C PRO A 271 25.49 -5.31 4.62
N ASP A 272 26.45 -5.06 5.53
CA ASP A 272 26.68 -5.87 6.72
C ASP A 272 25.99 -5.34 7.98
N GLY A 273 25.09 -4.34 7.83
CA GLY A 273 24.39 -3.65 8.91
C GLY A 273 25.16 -2.44 9.45
N TYR A 274 24.82 -1.98 10.64
CA TYR A 274 25.44 -0.80 11.26
C TYR A 274 26.87 -1.06 11.69
N ASP A 275 27.69 -0.01 11.70
CA ASP A 275 28.88 0.08 12.53
C ASP A 275 28.41 0.28 13.98
N MET A 276 28.56 -0.76 14.81
CA MET A 276 27.98 -0.78 16.16
C MET A 276 28.66 0.21 17.10
N GLU A 277 29.97 0.47 16.94
CA GLU A 277 30.69 1.44 17.72
C GLU A 277 30.23 2.87 17.39
N GLN A 278 30.12 3.18 16.11
CA GLN A 278 29.59 4.47 15.64
C GLN A 278 28.12 4.66 16.06
N LEU A 279 27.31 3.60 16.03
CA LEU A 279 25.92 3.63 16.47
C LEU A 279 25.84 3.97 17.96
N GLU A 280 26.63 3.30 18.82
CA GLU A 280 26.66 3.55 20.25
C GLU A 280 27.08 4.99 20.56
N HIS A 281 28.15 5.51 19.93
CA HIS A 281 28.53 6.92 20.05
C HIS A 281 27.38 7.87 19.66
N THR A 282 26.68 7.58 18.55
CA THR A 282 25.55 8.39 18.12
C THR A 282 24.41 8.37 19.14
N ILE A 283 24.14 7.21 19.76
CA ILE A 283 23.11 7.05 20.80
C ILE A 283 23.49 7.88 22.04
N VAL A 284 24.73 7.78 22.51
CA VAL A 284 25.22 8.53 23.68
C VAL A 284 25.11 10.04 23.47
N ASP A 285 25.53 10.53 22.31
CA ASP A 285 25.56 11.95 21.98
C ASP A 285 24.17 12.53 21.76
N SER A 286 23.31 11.79 21.04
CA SER A 286 22.01 12.28 20.61
C SER A 286 20.87 11.98 21.59
N ARG A 287 21.01 10.95 22.43
CA ARG A 287 20.01 10.44 23.37
C ARG A 287 18.64 10.26 22.73
N PRO A 288 18.51 9.35 21.75
CA PRO A 288 17.27 9.18 21.02
C PRO A 288 16.14 8.71 21.93
N ARG A 289 14.94 9.18 21.67
CA ARG A 289 13.71 8.66 22.28
C ARG A 289 13.24 7.38 21.58
N LEU A 290 13.48 7.32 20.29
CA LEU A 290 13.05 6.25 19.39
C LEU A 290 14.14 5.99 18.36
N MET A 291 14.37 4.73 18.02
CA MET A 291 15.06 4.33 16.80
C MET A 291 14.09 3.58 15.89
N TYR A 292 13.93 4.07 14.66
CA TYR A 292 13.17 3.38 13.62
C TYR A 292 14.12 2.57 12.75
N VAL A 293 13.81 1.28 12.60
CA VAL A 293 14.62 0.32 11.85
C VAL A 293 13.76 -0.52 10.91
N ASN A 294 14.30 -0.82 9.73
CA ASN A 294 13.73 -1.74 8.76
C ASN A 294 14.73 -2.88 8.51
N PRO A 295 14.81 -3.90 9.42
CA PRO A 295 15.96 -4.79 9.51
C PRO A 295 15.99 -5.92 8.48
N THR A 296 14.88 -6.16 7.74
CA THR A 296 14.76 -7.29 6.84
C THR A 296 14.34 -6.85 5.44
N TYR A 297 15.22 -7.07 4.46
CA TYR A 297 15.05 -6.57 3.10
C TYR A 297 14.72 -5.07 3.10
N HIS A 298 15.60 -4.34 3.74
CA HIS A 298 15.50 -2.92 4.05
C HIS A 298 15.04 -2.08 2.84
N ASN A 299 14.06 -1.23 3.06
CA ASN A 299 13.61 -0.28 2.04
C ASN A 299 14.36 1.05 2.22
N PRO A 300 15.26 1.44 1.27
CA PRO A 300 15.29 1.00 -0.12
C PRO A 300 16.38 -0.02 -0.50
N THR A 301 17.31 -0.38 0.39
CA THR A 301 18.59 -1.03 0.01
C THR A 301 18.49 -2.53 -0.25
N GLY A 302 17.46 -3.20 0.24
CA GLY A 302 17.35 -4.66 0.20
C GLY A 302 18.25 -5.40 1.21
N TYR A 303 19.04 -4.69 2.03
CA TYR A 303 19.94 -5.31 3.00
C TYR A 303 19.20 -5.99 4.14
N VAL A 304 19.89 -6.90 4.81
CA VAL A 304 19.37 -7.63 5.98
C VAL A 304 20.30 -7.40 7.16
N LEU A 305 19.76 -6.89 8.26
CA LEU A 305 20.54 -6.71 9.49
C LEU A 305 20.88 -8.10 10.08
N PRO A 306 22.19 -8.43 10.26
CA PRO A 306 22.63 -9.71 10.80
C PRO A 306 22.09 -9.97 12.22
N GLN A 307 21.86 -11.24 12.54
CA GLN A 307 21.28 -11.66 13.82
C GLN A 307 22.03 -11.10 15.04
N GLU A 308 23.35 -11.13 15.01
CA GLU A 308 24.15 -10.63 16.14
C GLU A 308 23.98 -9.14 16.36
N LYS A 309 23.87 -8.36 15.26
CA LYS A 309 23.59 -6.91 15.36
C LYS A 309 22.17 -6.63 15.85
N ARG A 310 21.19 -7.51 15.56
CA ARG A 310 19.83 -7.40 16.12
C ARG A 310 19.83 -7.53 17.64
N LYS A 311 20.59 -8.49 18.19
CA LYS A 311 20.73 -8.69 19.64
C LYS A 311 21.41 -7.51 20.31
N LEU A 312 22.55 -7.07 19.76
CA LEU A 312 23.28 -5.92 20.28
C LEU A 312 22.41 -4.65 20.26
N LEU A 313 21.55 -4.48 19.26
CA LEU A 313 20.65 -3.34 19.21
C LEU A 313 19.64 -3.32 20.36
N VAL A 314 19.10 -4.50 20.75
CA VAL A 314 18.24 -4.62 21.93
C VAL A 314 19.01 -4.27 23.21
N GLU A 315 20.23 -4.79 23.37
CA GLU A 315 21.10 -4.48 24.52
C GLU A 315 21.35 -2.97 24.64
N LEU A 316 21.65 -2.29 23.52
CA LEU A 316 21.80 -0.82 23.48
C LEU A 316 20.51 -0.10 23.85
N ALA A 317 19.36 -0.57 23.37
CA ALA A 317 18.07 0.04 23.68
C ALA A 317 17.71 -0.09 25.17
N GLU A 318 18.00 -1.24 25.77
CA GLU A 318 17.85 -1.46 27.21
C GLU A 318 18.83 -0.61 28.04
N GLN A 319 20.10 -0.56 27.65
CA GLN A 319 21.14 0.20 28.33
C GLN A 319 20.88 1.71 28.30
N TYR A 320 20.49 2.25 27.15
CA TYR A 320 20.33 3.69 26.93
C TYR A 320 18.86 4.16 26.98
N GLN A 321 17.91 3.24 27.28
CA GLN A 321 16.50 3.52 27.57
C GLN A 321 15.77 4.24 26.42
N PHE A 322 15.90 3.72 25.19
CA PHE A 322 15.11 4.15 24.03
C PHE A 322 14.25 3.02 23.49
N ILE A 323 13.24 3.34 22.70
CA ILE A 323 12.36 2.36 22.07
C ILE A 323 12.85 2.07 20.64
N ILE A 324 12.78 0.83 20.21
CA ILE A 324 12.97 0.42 18.83
C ILE A 324 11.60 0.27 18.15
N ALA A 325 11.34 0.96 17.06
CA ALA A 325 10.23 0.68 16.16
C ALA A 325 10.76 -0.18 15.00
N GLU A 326 10.52 -1.45 15.07
CA GLU A 326 10.92 -2.43 14.06
C GLU A 326 9.85 -2.55 12.99
N ASP A 327 10.08 -2.00 11.79
CA ASP A 327 9.22 -2.16 10.62
C ASP A 327 9.71 -3.32 9.77
N ASP A 328 9.03 -4.46 9.89
CA ASP A 328 9.42 -5.71 9.27
C ASP A 328 8.37 -6.19 8.23
N THR A 329 7.89 -5.26 7.45
CA THR A 329 6.81 -5.45 6.48
C THR A 329 7.18 -6.45 5.38
N THR A 330 8.45 -6.55 4.99
CA THR A 330 8.96 -7.37 3.89
C THR A 330 9.47 -8.75 4.29
N TYR A 331 9.45 -9.11 5.56
CA TYR A 331 10.02 -10.36 6.11
C TYR A 331 9.66 -11.63 5.32
N ASP A 332 8.41 -11.78 4.87
CA ASP A 332 7.94 -12.97 4.16
C ASP A 332 8.42 -13.05 2.69
N MET A 333 9.12 -12.03 2.18
CA MET A 333 9.53 -11.92 0.77
C MET A 333 10.96 -12.42 0.54
N TYR A 334 11.37 -13.49 1.20
CA TYR A 334 12.66 -14.17 0.96
C TYR A 334 12.61 -15.07 -0.27
N PHE A 335 13.76 -15.25 -0.94
CA PHE A 335 13.83 -16.06 -2.16
C PHE A 335 14.40 -17.46 -1.92
N ALA A 336 15.33 -17.60 -1.01
CA ALA A 336 15.94 -18.89 -0.67
C ALA A 336 15.76 -19.18 0.82
N ASP A 337 16.61 -18.64 1.67
CA ASP A 337 16.61 -18.88 3.10
C ASP A 337 15.74 -17.87 3.84
N GLU A 338 15.17 -18.31 4.97
CA GLU A 338 14.45 -17.40 5.85
C GLU A 338 15.42 -16.41 6.50
N PRO A 339 15.02 -15.12 6.61
CA PRO A 339 15.85 -14.13 7.28
C PRO A 339 15.97 -14.40 8.78
N PRO A 340 16.94 -13.77 9.47
CA PRO A 340 17.07 -13.88 10.92
C PRO A 340 15.76 -13.52 11.65
N PRO A 341 15.51 -14.09 12.84
CA PRO A 341 14.33 -13.75 13.65
C PRO A 341 14.22 -12.24 13.87
N PRO A 342 13.00 -11.69 14.01
CA PRO A 342 12.79 -10.27 14.29
C PRO A 342 13.56 -9.81 15.54
N ILE A 343 13.91 -8.53 15.60
CA ILE A 343 14.55 -7.90 16.78
C ILE A 343 13.69 -8.11 18.01
N TYR A 344 12.36 -8.02 17.86
CA TYR A 344 11.37 -8.28 18.92
C TYR A 344 11.56 -9.65 19.60
N SER A 345 12.07 -10.67 18.88
CA SER A 345 12.31 -12.00 19.44
C SER A 345 13.38 -12.03 20.53
N TYR A 346 14.23 -11.01 20.61
CA TYR A 346 15.30 -10.88 21.60
C TYR A 346 14.93 -9.94 22.74
N ASP A 347 13.80 -9.23 22.64
CA ASP A 347 13.36 -8.24 23.63
C ASP A 347 12.71 -8.89 24.85
N THR A 348 13.33 -8.75 26.01
CA THR A 348 12.80 -9.22 27.31
C THR A 348 12.16 -8.08 28.13
N GLU A 349 12.66 -6.87 28.01
CA GLU A 349 12.28 -5.72 28.83
C GLU A 349 11.12 -4.89 28.24
N GLY A 350 10.81 -5.09 26.96
CA GLY A 350 9.72 -4.38 26.30
C GLY A 350 10.12 -3.06 25.65
N VAL A 351 11.34 -3.04 25.09
CA VAL A 351 11.89 -1.88 24.39
C VAL A 351 11.63 -1.92 22.87
N VAL A 352 10.99 -3.00 22.34
CA VAL A 352 10.72 -3.14 20.92
C VAL A 352 9.22 -3.08 20.63
N MET A 353 8.83 -2.23 19.68
CA MET A 353 7.53 -2.26 19.00
C MET A 353 7.72 -2.87 17.62
N TYR A 354 7.16 -4.05 17.40
CA TYR A 354 7.29 -4.79 16.15
C TYR A 354 6.10 -4.52 15.24
N ILE A 355 6.34 -4.02 14.05
CA ILE A 355 5.33 -3.69 13.03
C ILE A 355 5.43 -4.71 11.91
N ARG A 356 4.37 -5.48 11.71
CA ARG A 356 4.30 -6.53 10.68
C ARG A 356 3.11 -6.32 9.76
N SER A 357 3.35 -6.11 8.50
CA SER A 357 2.32 -6.11 7.46
C SER A 357 2.39 -7.38 6.62
N LYS A 358 1.36 -7.67 5.86
CA LYS A 358 1.30 -8.82 4.95
C LYS A 358 1.01 -8.36 3.52
N TYR A 359 1.98 -8.49 2.65
CA TYR A 359 1.88 -8.07 1.24
C TYR A 359 0.94 -8.92 0.38
N VAL A 360 0.45 -10.05 0.87
CA VAL A 360 -0.44 -10.96 0.11
C VAL A 360 -1.79 -10.37 -0.26
N ALA A 361 -2.24 -9.36 0.47
CA ALA A 361 -3.51 -8.68 0.22
C ALA A 361 -3.42 -7.21 0.67
N PRO A 362 -2.56 -6.39 0.03
CA PRO A 362 -2.29 -5.03 0.47
C PRO A 362 -3.55 -4.13 0.48
N GLY A 363 -4.53 -4.44 -0.37
CA GLY A 363 -5.82 -3.74 -0.42
C GLY A 363 -6.70 -3.95 0.82
N LEU A 364 -6.48 -5.03 1.60
CA LEU A 364 -7.19 -5.23 2.87
C LEU A 364 -6.69 -4.31 3.99
N ARG A 365 -5.52 -3.67 3.80
CA ARG A 365 -4.96 -2.70 4.75
C ARG A 365 -4.83 -3.26 6.16
N ILE A 366 -4.15 -4.39 6.33
CA ILE A 366 -3.94 -5.05 7.62
C ILE A 366 -2.46 -5.08 7.97
N ALA A 367 -2.13 -4.59 9.16
CA ALA A 367 -0.85 -4.78 9.80
C ALA A 367 -1.05 -5.07 11.28
N PHE A 368 -0.03 -5.61 11.90
CA PHE A 368 0.00 -5.99 13.31
C PHE A 368 1.11 -5.22 14.02
N VAL A 369 0.81 -4.72 15.20
CA VAL A 369 1.80 -4.16 16.12
C VAL A 369 1.87 -5.08 17.33
N LEU A 370 3.07 -5.57 17.63
CA LEU A 370 3.35 -6.36 18.82
C LEU A 370 4.14 -5.47 19.78
N CYS A 371 3.68 -5.37 21.00
CA CYS A 371 4.39 -4.63 22.04
C CYS A 371 3.93 -5.07 23.43
N LYS A 372 4.71 -4.74 24.45
CA LYS A 372 4.38 -5.07 25.85
C LYS A 372 3.16 -4.28 26.36
N PRO A 373 2.48 -4.77 27.41
CA PRO A 373 1.20 -4.22 27.89
C PRO A 373 1.20 -2.71 28.19
N TRP A 374 2.32 -2.16 28.67
CA TRP A 374 2.41 -0.73 28.97
C TRP A 374 2.37 0.15 27.70
N LEU A 375 3.02 -0.28 26.60
CA LEU A 375 2.93 0.37 25.29
C LEU A 375 1.55 0.14 24.66
N MET A 376 1.01 -1.10 24.77
CA MET A 376 -0.29 -1.45 24.24
C MET A 376 -1.40 -0.55 24.78
N LYS A 377 -1.39 -0.24 26.07
CA LYS A 377 -2.39 0.64 26.69
C LYS A 377 -2.43 2.03 26.03
N GLU A 378 -1.26 2.62 25.80
CA GLU A 378 -1.16 3.92 25.16
C GLU A 378 -1.56 3.86 23.67
N ALA A 379 -1.12 2.81 22.96
CA ALA A 379 -1.48 2.57 21.56
C ALA A 379 -2.99 2.43 21.38
N LEU A 380 -3.68 1.69 22.27
CA LEU A 380 -5.14 1.53 22.27
C LEU A 380 -5.85 2.87 22.52
N THR A 381 -5.35 3.67 23.46
CA THR A 381 -5.91 4.98 23.75
C THR A 381 -5.86 5.89 22.52
N LEU A 382 -4.70 5.99 21.87
CA LEU A 382 -4.55 6.80 20.66
C LEU A 382 -5.35 6.26 19.48
N LYS A 383 -5.35 4.93 19.28
CA LYS A 383 -6.12 4.32 18.19
C LYS A 383 -7.63 4.52 18.38
N SER A 384 -8.14 4.51 19.62
CA SER A 384 -9.55 4.81 19.90
C SER A 384 -9.96 6.20 19.44
N LEU A 385 -9.04 7.16 19.51
CA LEU A 385 -9.24 8.55 19.06
C LEU A 385 -9.01 8.73 17.53
N THR A 386 -8.42 7.74 16.87
CA THR A 386 -8.06 7.83 15.46
C THR A 386 -9.12 7.19 14.55
N ASP A 387 -9.48 5.93 14.79
CA ASP A 387 -10.41 5.18 13.94
C ASP A 387 -11.41 4.31 14.72
N GLY A 388 -11.33 4.25 16.04
CA GLY A 388 -12.22 3.44 16.87
C GLY A 388 -12.12 1.92 16.62
N GLY A 389 -11.21 1.47 15.77
CA GLY A 389 -10.98 0.07 15.39
C GLY A 389 -10.93 -0.13 13.87
N SER A 390 -10.02 -0.98 13.40
CA SER A 390 -9.87 -1.31 11.99
C SER A 390 -11.10 -2.05 11.43
N PRO A 391 -11.43 -1.92 10.12
CA PRO A 391 -12.62 -2.53 9.51
C PRO A 391 -12.70 -4.04 9.74
N LEU A 392 -13.78 -4.52 10.36
CA LEU A 392 -13.97 -5.92 10.75
C LEU A 392 -14.06 -6.86 9.53
N LEU A 393 -14.68 -6.42 8.45
CA LEU A 393 -14.82 -7.21 7.23
C LEU A 393 -13.46 -7.64 6.67
N GLY A 394 -12.54 -6.69 6.52
CA GLY A 394 -11.18 -6.97 6.05
C GLY A 394 -10.44 -7.95 6.96
N GLN A 395 -10.58 -7.80 8.28
CA GLN A 395 -9.95 -8.68 9.26
C GLN A 395 -10.48 -10.11 9.15
N LYS A 396 -11.79 -10.31 9.00
CA LYS A 396 -12.39 -11.65 8.84
C LYS A 396 -12.00 -12.31 7.52
N ILE A 397 -12.01 -11.56 6.41
CA ILE A 397 -11.56 -12.09 5.12
C ILE A 397 -10.10 -12.52 5.20
N PHE A 398 -9.24 -11.68 5.78
CA PHE A 398 -7.82 -11.99 5.95
C PHE A 398 -7.62 -13.23 6.83
N GLN A 399 -8.30 -13.33 7.97
CA GLN A 399 -8.22 -14.46 8.88
C GLN A 399 -8.52 -15.79 8.17
N HIS A 400 -9.64 -15.87 7.45
CA HIS A 400 -10.03 -17.09 6.74
C HIS A 400 -9.06 -17.43 5.60
N TYR A 401 -8.56 -16.44 4.89
CA TYR A 401 -7.55 -16.66 3.87
C TYR A 401 -6.22 -17.11 4.49
N PHE A 402 -5.76 -16.43 5.53
CA PHE A 402 -4.47 -16.68 6.18
C PHE A 402 -4.37 -18.11 6.76
N THR A 403 -5.44 -18.64 7.32
CA THR A 403 -5.50 -20.01 7.87
C THR A 403 -5.66 -21.10 6.80
N SER A 404 -5.85 -20.72 5.55
CA SER A 404 -6.04 -21.68 4.46
C SER A 404 -4.71 -22.21 3.89
N SER A 405 -4.70 -23.43 3.37
CA SER A 405 -3.56 -23.98 2.62
C SER A 405 -3.24 -23.19 1.36
N ARG A 406 -4.22 -22.46 0.82
CA ARG A 406 -4.04 -21.59 -0.37
C ARG A 406 -3.06 -20.44 -0.11
N MET A 407 -3.02 -19.93 1.13
CA MET A 407 -2.08 -18.87 1.51
C MET A 407 -0.63 -19.31 1.36
N GLN A 408 -0.28 -20.51 1.85
CA GLN A 408 1.08 -21.04 1.76
C GLN A 408 1.50 -21.24 0.31
N THR A 409 0.66 -21.92 -0.49
CA THR A 409 0.91 -22.12 -1.92
C THR A 409 1.03 -20.80 -2.68
N HIS A 410 0.23 -19.80 -2.30
CA HIS A 410 0.32 -18.48 -2.92
C HIS A 410 1.64 -17.79 -2.59
N MET A 411 2.08 -17.84 -1.33
CA MET A 411 3.35 -17.24 -0.90
C MET A 411 4.55 -17.86 -1.62
N GLU A 412 4.57 -19.19 -1.78
CA GLU A 412 5.62 -19.87 -2.54
C GLU A 412 5.67 -19.39 -4.00
N LYS A 413 4.53 -19.36 -4.68
CA LYS A 413 4.44 -18.87 -6.06
C LYS A 413 4.84 -17.40 -6.19
N LEU A 414 4.45 -16.57 -5.23
CA LEU A 414 4.79 -15.16 -5.21
C LEU A 414 6.30 -14.95 -5.07
N ARG A 415 6.97 -15.67 -4.17
CA ARG A 415 8.43 -15.60 -3.99
C ARG A 415 9.16 -16.01 -5.26
N ILE A 416 8.75 -17.10 -5.91
CA ILE A 416 9.32 -17.55 -7.20
C ILE A 416 9.15 -16.46 -8.26
N ALA A 417 7.95 -15.91 -8.42
CA ALA A 417 7.70 -14.86 -9.40
C ALA A 417 8.54 -13.60 -9.15
N LEU A 418 8.68 -13.19 -7.87
CA LEU A 418 9.49 -12.02 -7.51
C LEU A 418 11.00 -12.29 -7.72
N SER A 419 11.49 -13.50 -7.42
CA SER A 419 12.88 -13.88 -7.70
C SER A 419 13.20 -13.81 -9.21
N LEU A 420 12.34 -14.36 -10.06
CA LEU A 420 12.50 -14.29 -11.51
C LEU A 420 12.48 -12.84 -12.02
N ARG A 421 11.59 -12.01 -11.51
CA ARG A 421 11.53 -10.58 -11.87
C ARG A 421 12.78 -9.82 -11.42
N LYS A 422 13.29 -10.10 -10.22
CA LYS A 422 14.56 -9.55 -9.74
C LYS A 422 15.70 -9.95 -10.67
N GLU A 423 15.86 -11.24 -10.95
CA GLU A 423 16.89 -11.76 -11.82
C GLU A 423 16.83 -11.13 -13.22
N LYS A 424 15.61 -10.95 -13.77
CA LYS A 424 15.42 -10.29 -15.06
C LYS A 424 15.88 -8.82 -15.02
N MET A 425 15.55 -8.09 -13.96
CA MET A 425 15.99 -6.69 -13.81
C MET A 425 17.51 -6.61 -13.65
N GLU A 426 18.13 -7.49 -12.87
CA GLU A 426 19.57 -7.56 -12.68
C GLU A 426 20.32 -7.90 -14.00
N GLN A 427 19.79 -8.82 -14.81
CA GLN A 427 20.32 -9.10 -16.14
C GLN A 427 20.37 -7.86 -17.04
N MET A 428 19.32 -7.05 -17.00
CA MET A 428 19.27 -5.80 -17.77
C MET A 428 20.26 -4.76 -17.24
N LEU A 429 20.44 -4.67 -15.91
CA LEU A 429 21.41 -3.77 -15.27
C LEU A 429 22.86 -4.14 -15.60
N THR A 430 23.16 -5.43 -15.80
CA THR A 430 24.52 -5.89 -16.15
C THR A 430 25.03 -5.30 -17.47
N ALA A 431 24.13 -4.84 -18.33
CA ALA A 431 24.48 -4.17 -19.59
C ALA A 431 24.91 -2.69 -19.39
N ALA A 432 24.72 -2.13 -18.20
CA ALA A 432 25.10 -0.78 -17.84
C ALA A 432 26.26 -0.80 -16.80
N ASP A 433 27.02 0.27 -16.71
CA ASP A 433 28.07 0.44 -15.69
C ASP A 433 27.47 0.94 -14.36
N TRP A 434 26.42 0.26 -13.90
CA TRP A 434 25.72 0.55 -12.66
C TRP A 434 26.04 -0.51 -11.62
N GLN A 435 26.04 -0.13 -10.35
CA GLN A 435 26.41 -1.02 -9.26
C GLN A 435 25.22 -1.27 -8.33
N TRP A 436 25.04 -2.49 -7.88
CA TRP A 436 24.05 -2.88 -6.88
C TRP A 436 24.53 -4.10 -6.10
N ILE A 437 23.92 -4.33 -4.96
CA ILE A 437 24.07 -5.59 -4.23
C ILE A 437 22.76 -6.36 -4.44
N SER A 438 22.87 -7.59 -4.93
CA SER A 438 21.71 -8.45 -5.16
C SER A 438 21.05 -8.82 -3.84
N PRO A 439 19.79 -8.44 -3.59
CA PRO A 439 19.11 -8.76 -2.35
C PRO A 439 18.63 -10.23 -2.36
N GLU A 440 18.62 -10.85 -1.18
CA GLU A 440 18.12 -12.22 -0.98
C GLU A 440 16.59 -12.28 -0.83
N GLY A 441 15.91 -11.15 -0.96
CA GLY A 441 14.47 -11.00 -0.84
C GLY A 441 14.02 -9.56 -1.04
N GLY A 442 12.79 -9.27 -0.63
CA GLY A 442 12.24 -7.91 -0.71
C GLY A 442 11.55 -7.60 -2.03
N LEU A 443 11.51 -6.32 -2.38
CA LEU A 443 10.69 -5.80 -3.49
C LEU A 443 11.47 -4.89 -4.44
N ASP A 444 12.67 -4.45 -4.04
CA ASP A 444 13.39 -3.34 -4.65
C ASP A 444 14.88 -3.68 -4.86
N LEU A 445 15.47 -3.10 -5.88
CA LEU A 445 16.91 -2.97 -6.06
C LEU A 445 17.35 -1.55 -5.74
N TRP A 446 18.41 -1.41 -4.95
CA TRP A 446 19.10 -0.15 -4.69
C TRP A 446 20.33 -0.05 -5.58
N VAL A 447 20.26 0.82 -6.56
CA VAL A 447 21.23 0.88 -7.65
C VAL A 447 22.01 2.17 -7.56
N GLN A 448 23.33 2.06 -7.56
CA GLN A 448 24.25 3.17 -7.64
C GLN A 448 24.55 3.48 -9.10
N LEU A 449 24.29 4.70 -9.50
CA LEU A 449 24.63 5.27 -10.80
C LEU A 449 26.08 5.77 -10.80
N PRO A 450 26.71 5.97 -11.96
CA PRO A 450 28.00 6.68 -12.04
C PRO A 450 27.94 8.05 -11.37
N ALA A 451 29.01 8.45 -10.69
CA ALA A 451 29.04 9.61 -9.79
C ALA A 451 28.68 10.97 -10.45
N HIS A 452 28.74 11.05 -11.79
CA HIS A 452 28.39 12.25 -12.54
C HIS A 452 26.90 12.32 -12.92
N VAL A 453 26.11 11.30 -12.58
CA VAL A 453 24.69 11.19 -12.95
C VAL A 453 23.82 11.61 -11.77
N ASP A 454 23.00 12.61 -12.00
CA ASP A 454 21.95 13.03 -11.08
C ASP A 454 20.71 12.17 -11.27
N ALA A 455 20.25 11.50 -10.20
CA ALA A 455 19.10 10.59 -10.24
C ALA A 455 17.78 11.30 -10.56
N ILE A 456 17.67 12.60 -10.25
CA ILE A 456 16.47 13.40 -10.52
C ILE A 456 16.43 13.77 -12.01
N ALA A 457 17.56 14.22 -12.57
CA ALA A 457 17.66 14.48 -14.00
C ALA A 457 17.40 13.20 -14.83
N LEU A 458 17.89 12.05 -14.35
CA LEU A 458 17.58 10.76 -14.97
C LEU A 458 16.09 10.43 -14.90
N LEU A 459 15.42 10.69 -13.77
CA LEU A 459 13.98 10.46 -13.66
C LEU A 459 13.19 11.32 -14.65
N GLU A 460 13.52 12.60 -14.79
CA GLU A 460 12.86 13.51 -15.77
C GLU A 460 12.93 12.94 -17.18
N LYS A 461 14.13 12.50 -17.60
CA LYS A 461 14.33 11.87 -18.92
C LYS A 461 13.65 10.51 -19.08
N SER A 462 13.52 9.77 -18.00
CA SER A 462 12.84 8.47 -17.99
C SER A 462 11.31 8.62 -18.09
N LEU A 463 10.74 9.66 -17.47
CA LEU A 463 9.32 9.98 -17.58
C LEU A 463 8.91 10.35 -19.01
N GLU A 464 9.76 11.04 -19.76
CA GLU A 464 9.56 11.29 -21.21
C GLU A 464 9.42 9.98 -22.01
N ARG A 465 9.93 8.86 -21.47
CA ARG A 465 9.88 7.50 -22.03
C ARG A 465 8.90 6.57 -21.34
N SER A 466 8.00 7.14 -20.53
CA SER A 466 7.02 6.39 -19.75
C SER A 466 7.62 5.39 -18.74
N VAL A 467 8.77 5.72 -18.13
CA VAL A 467 9.40 4.94 -17.05
C VAL A 467 9.48 5.79 -15.78
N ALA A 468 9.01 5.25 -14.66
CA ALA A 468 9.11 5.88 -13.34
C ALA A 468 9.89 5.00 -12.36
N PHE A 469 10.78 5.60 -11.58
CA PHE A 469 11.51 4.98 -10.47
C PHE A 469 11.62 5.97 -9.30
N VAL A 470 12.16 5.56 -8.15
CA VAL A 470 12.37 6.47 -7.01
C VAL A 470 13.83 6.92 -6.97
N PRO A 471 14.11 8.22 -7.12
CA PRO A 471 15.45 8.78 -6.91
C PRO A 471 15.90 8.64 -5.45
N GLY A 472 17.19 8.42 -5.24
CA GLY A 472 17.79 8.24 -3.93
C GLY A 472 17.53 9.37 -2.93
N PRO A 473 17.57 10.65 -3.32
CA PRO A 473 17.26 11.76 -2.41
C PRO A 473 15.90 11.67 -1.72
N PHE A 474 14.91 10.97 -2.30
CA PHE A 474 13.64 10.76 -1.63
C PHE A 474 13.70 9.75 -0.48
N CYS A 475 14.69 8.89 -0.45
CA CYS A 475 14.94 7.93 0.62
C CYS A 475 15.98 8.41 1.64
N ASP A 476 16.61 9.56 1.41
CA ASP A 476 17.63 10.11 2.31
C ASP A 476 17.00 11.09 3.32
N PRO A 477 17.19 10.87 4.63
CA PRO A 477 16.72 11.82 5.65
C PRO A 477 17.45 13.16 5.61
N LEU A 478 18.67 13.21 5.08
CA LEU A 478 19.47 14.42 4.97
C LEU A 478 19.36 15.05 3.58
N PRO A 479 19.63 16.35 3.44
CA PRO A 479 19.53 17.06 2.16
C PRO A 479 20.52 16.61 1.09
N GLN A 480 21.62 15.97 1.47
CA GLN A 480 22.70 15.57 0.56
C GLN A 480 23.14 14.13 0.86
N GLY A 481 23.46 13.33 -0.16
CA GLY A 481 24.15 12.07 0.00
C GLY A 481 23.68 10.87 -0.80
N SER A 482 22.52 10.90 -1.43
CA SER A 482 22.03 9.78 -2.24
C SER A 482 21.69 10.18 -3.67
N GLU A 483 22.31 11.25 -4.18
CA GLU A 483 22.04 11.85 -5.49
C GLU A 483 22.32 10.88 -6.65
N ALA A 484 23.32 10.02 -6.49
CA ALA A 484 23.71 9.02 -7.49
C ALA A 484 23.05 7.64 -7.24
N TYR A 485 21.95 7.58 -6.49
CA TYR A 485 21.25 6.32 -6.24
C TYR A 485 19.81 6.37 -6.75
N ILE A 486 19.32 5.19 -7.15
CA ILE A 486 17.91 4.99 -7.51
C ILE A 486 17.38 3.71 -6.88
N ARG A 487 16.08 3.70 -6.55
CA ARG A 487 15.35 2.50 -6.17
C ARG A 487 14.49 2.02 -7.33
N LEU A 488 14.69 0.79 -7.76
CA LEU A 488 13.95 0.10 -8.80
C LEU A 488 13.12 -1.03 -8.19
N SER A 489 11.79 -0.90 -8.21
CA SER A 489 10.88 -1.93 -7.73
C SER A 489 10.55 -2.92 -8.85
N TYR A 490 10.83 -4.21 -8.65
CA TYR A 490 10.54 -5.29 -9.59
C TYR A 490 9.21 -6.00 -9.34
N CYS A 491 8.50 -5.63 -8.29
CA CYS A 491 7.32 -6.36 -7.81
C CYS A 491 6.00 -5.99 -8.51
N TYR A 492 5.90 -4.79 -9.11
CA TYR A 492 4.67 -4.28 -9.71
C TYR A 492 4.54 -4.56 -11.20
N THR A 493 5.64 -4.72 -11.90
CA THR A 493 5.71 -4.90 -13.36
C THR A 493 5.98 -6.36 -13.72
N SER A 494 5.40 -6.84 -14.82
CA SER A 494 5.68 -8.17 -15.37
C SER A 494 7.11 -8.27 -15.92
N GLU A 495 7.64 -9.48 -16.10
CA GLU A 495 8.98 -9.72 -16.67
C GLU A 495 9.18 -9.02 -18.03
N LYS A 496 8.16 -9.07 -18.90
CA LYS A 496 8.19 -8.37 -20.19
C LYS A 496 8.26 -6.85 -20.02
N GLN A 497 7.47 -6.31 -19.09
CA GLN A 497 7.51 -4.87 -18.79
C GLN A 497 8.85 -4.45 -18.14
N ILE A 498 9.47 -5.33 -17.36
CA ILE A 498 10.83 -5.08 -16.84
C ILE A 498 11.82 -4.97 -17.99
N GLU A 499 11.82 -5.90 -18.92
CA GLU A 499 12.71 -5.87 -20.10
C GLU A 499 12.55 -4.59 -20.90
N GLU A 500 11.33 -4.31 -21.37
CA GLU A 500 11.03 -3.12 -22.17
C GLU A 500 11.28 -1.80 -21.42
N GLY A 501 10.92 -1.74 -20.13
CA GLY A 501 11.09 -0.56 -19.31
C GLY A 501 12.55 -0.28 -18.98
N MET A 502 13.35 -1.31 -18.71
CA MET A 502 14.79 -1.18 -18.49
C MET A 502 15.53 -0.75 -19.76
N GLU A 503 15.17 -1.27 -20.94
CA GLU A 503 15.73 -0.76 -22.21
C GLU A 503 15.48 0.74 -22.37
N ARG A 504 14.27 1.21 -22.06
CA ARG A 504 13.92 2.64 -22.14
C ARG A 504 14.66 3.48 -21.11
N LEU A 505 14.84 2.95 -19.89
CA LEU A 505 15.62 3.59 -18.84
C LEU A 505 17.09 3.77 -19.29
N LEU A 506 17.70 2.74 -19.85
CA LEU A 506 19.08 2.80 -20.36
C LEU A 506 19.22 3.76 -21.55
N ILE A 507 18.21 3.85 -22.42
CA ILE A 507 18.18 4.86 -23.48
C ILE A 507 18.03 6.28 -22.88
N ALA A 508 17.22 6.47 -21.83
CA ALA A 508 17.12 7.75 -21.13
C ALA A 508 18.47 8.17 -20.53
N TYR A 509 19.17 7.22 -19.90
CA TYR A 509 20.51 7.41 -19.37
C TYR A 509 21.53 7.81 -20.44
N ALA A 510 21.57 7.11 -21.57
CA ALA A 510 22.46 7.42 -22.68
C ALA A 510 22.22 8.82 -23.31
N ASN A 511 21.06 9.41 -23.10
CA ASN A 511 20.69 10.74 -23.60
C ASN A 511 20.80 11.85 -22.53
N LEU A 512 21.43 11.58 -21.39
CA LEU A 512 21.76 12.60 -20.38
C LEU A 512 23.03 13.37 -20.73
N HIS A 513 23.81 12.91 -21.70
CA HIS A 513 25.12 13.47 -22.12
C HIS A 513 25.05 14.23 -23.44
#